data_a753572ec7eed7ecb13b6ba310bd02f9
#
_entry.id   a753572ec7eed7ecb13b6ba310bd02f9
#
_cell.length_a   1.000
_cell.length_b   1.000
_cell.length_c   1.000
_cell.angle_alpha   90.00
_cell.angle_beta   90.00
_cell.angle_gamma   90.00
#
_symmetry.space_group_name_H-M   'P 1'
#
loop_
_entity.id
_entity.type
_entity.pdbx_description
1 polymer ?
#
loop_
_entity_poly.entity_id
_entity_poly.type
_entity_poly.pdbx_seq_one_letter_code
_entity_poly.pdbx_strand_id
1 'polypeptide(L)'
;MQISHIEHVGIAVTSLEEAIPFYENLLGFKCYAVEEVEDQHVKTAFFKVGQTKIELLEATAPESAIAKFIEKNGGRGGIQHIAFCVQDGVANALGEIQEKGGRVIDAQPRRGAEGLDIAFLHPKTSAGTLVELCEHPEK
;
A
#
# COMPACT_ATOMS: atom_id res chain seq x y z
N MET A 1 -20.24 -3.77 -0.37
CA MET A 1 -18.91 -3.17 -0.64
C MET A 1 -18.77 -2.87 -2.11
N GLN A 2 -18.33 -1.66 -2.42
CA GLN A 2 -18.13 -1.27 -3.81
C GLN A 2 -16.69 -0.86 -4.04
N ILE A 3 -15.98 -1.65 -4.82
CA ILE A 3 -14.59 -1.36 -5.18
C ILE A 3 -14.63 -0.64 -6.54
N SER A 4 -14.03 0.55 -6.58
CA SER A 4 -14.04 1.35 -7.81
C SER A 4 -12.85 1.04 -8.72
N HIS A 5 -11.67 0.85 -8.14
CA HIS A 5 -10.46 0.65 -8.95
C HIS A 5 -9.31 0.25 -8.04
N ILE A 6 -8.19 -0.13 -8.65
CA ILE A 6 -6.95 -0.32 -7.91
C ILE A 6 -6.41 1.06 -7.59
N GLU A 7 -6.35 1.38 -6.30
CA GLU A 7 -5.89 2.70 -5.87
C GLU A 7 -4.38 2.82 -6.03
N HIS A 8 -3.64 1.81 -5.58
CA HIS A 8 -2.21 1.80 -5.79
C HIS A 8 -1.62 0.40 -5.70
N VAL A 9 -0.41 0.27 -6.23
CA VAL A 9 0.41 -0.92 -6.07
C VAL A 9 1.61 -0.50 -5.23
N GLY A 10 1.82 -1.16 -4.10
CA GLY A 10 2.93 -0.88 -3.20
C GLY A 10 4.11 -1.76 -3.52
N ILE A 11 5.25 -1.16 -3.84
CA ILE A 11 6.46 -1.86 -4.23
C ILE A 11 7.56 -1.57 -3.22
N ALA A 12 8.02 -2.61 -2.54
CA ALA A 12 9.14 -2.47 -1.60
C ALA A 12 10.44 -2.32 -2.38
N VAL A 13 11.24 -1.33 -2.01
CA VAL A 13 12.55 -1.12 -2.64
C VAL A 13 13.60 -1.00 -1.55
N THR A 14 14.84 -1.37 -1.87
CA THR A 14 15.92 -1.23 -0.92
C THR A 14 16.40 0.21 -0.81
N SER A 15 16.17 1.02 -1.85
CA SER A 15 16.60 2.42 -1.87
C SER A 15 15.73 3.19 -2.84
N LEU A 16 15.07 4.26 -2.36
CA LEU A 16 14.33 5.16 -3.23
C LEU A 16 15.26 5.86 -4.21
N GLU A 17 16.45 6.23 -3.74
CA GLU A 17 17.42 6.91 -4.60
C GLU A 17 17.78 6.07 -5.82
N GLU A 18 17.85 4.76 -5.65
CA GLU A 18 18.17 3.86 -6.76
C GLU A 18 16.95 3.51 -7.60
N ALA A 19 15.79 3.41 -6.98
CA ALA A 19 14.59 2.94 -7.67
C ALA A 19 13.89 4.03 -8.47
N ILE A 20 13.84 5.26 -7.95
CA ILE A 20 13.13 6.35 -8.62
C ILE A 20 13.62 6.58 -10.06
N PRO A 21 14.95 6.56 -10.35
CA PRO A 21 15.41 6.79 -11.71
C PRO A 21 14.84 5.80 -12.74
N PHE A 22 14.59 4.56 -12.35
CA PHE A 22 13.98 3.62 -13.29
C PHE A 22 12.63 4.13 -13.76
N TYR A 23 11.78 4.57 -12.82
CA TYR A 23 10.44 5.03 -13.16
C TYR A 23 10.46 6.36 -13.87
N GLU A 24 11.37 7.25 -13.49
CA GLU A 24 11.42 8.58 -14.11
C GLU A 24 12.14 8.58 -15.45
N ASN A 25 13.32 7.93 -15.51
CA ASN A 25 14.16 8.07 -16.70
C ASN A 25 13.86 7.03 -17.76
N LEU A 26 13.53 5.79 -17.33
CA LEU A 26 13.26 4.73 -18.31
C LEU A 26 11.80 4.65 -18.69
N LEU A 27 10.88 4.88 -17.75
CA LEU A 27 9.46 4.79 -18.04
C LEU A 27 8.81 6.15 -18.28
N GLY A 28 9.49 7.25 -17.93
CA GLY A 28 8.98 8.57 -18.18
C GLY A 28 7.91 9.06 -17.22
N PHE A 29 7.74 8.41 -16.09
CA PHE A 29 6.80 8.87 -15.06
C PHE A 29 7.43 10.00 -14.27
N LYS A 30 6.60 10.73 -13.52
CA LYS A 30 7.09 11.79 -12.66
C LYS A 30 6.77 11.46 -11.20
N CYS A 31 7.80 11.47 -10.35
CA CYS A 31 7.59 11.35 -8.91
C CYS A 31 6.99 12.67 -8.43
N TYR A 32 5.72 12.66 -8.03
CA TYR A 32 5.06 13.92 -7.67
C TYR A 32 5.19 14.26 -6.20
N ALA A 33 5.59 13.30 -5.37
CA ALA A 33 5.73 13.56 -3.94
C ALA A 33 6.52 12.42 -3.29
N VAL A 34 7.16 12.75 -2.17
CA VAL A 34 7.77 11.77 -1.28
C VAL A 34 7.27 12.10 0.11
N GLU A 35 6.83 11.09 0.83
CA GLU A 35 6.26 11.26 2.15
C GLU A 35 6.84 10.24 3.11
N GLU A 36 7.14 10.67 4.34
CA GLU A 36 7.57 9.72 5.38
C GLU A 36 6.41 9.46 6.32
N VAL A 37 6.06 8.19 6.52
CA VAL A 37 5.03 7.77 7.47
C VAL A 37 5.77 7.21 8.68
N GLU A 38 5.97 8.05 9.68
CA GLU A 38 6.89 7.74 10.78
C GLU A 38 6.44 6.56 11.63
N ASP A 39 5.14 6.46 11.92
CA ASP A 39 4.64 5.38 12.75
C ASP A 39 4.68 4.02 12.05
N GLN A 40 4.85 4.00 10.73
CA GLN A 40 5.02 2.77 9.99
C GLN A 40 6.47 2.54 9.57
N HIS A 41 7.36 3.47 9.88
CA HIS A 41 8.79 3.40 9.55
C HIS A 41 9.00 3.18 8.06
N VAL A 42 8.33 4.00 7.24
CA VAL A 42 8.43 3.88 5.80
C VAL A 42 8.49 5.26 5.15
N LYS A 43 9.26 5.35 4.06
CA LYS A 43 9.34 6.53 3.22
C LYS A 43 8.83 6.14 1.85
N THR A 44 7.88 6.90 1.32
CA THR A 44 7.12 6.50 0.13
C THR A 44 7.27 7.54 -0.97
N ALA A 45 7.56 7.08 -2.19
CA ALA A 45 7.59 7.92 -3.38
C ALA A 45 6.38 7.56 -4.24
N PHE A 46 5.72 8.58 -4.79
CA PHE A 46 4.45 8.42 -5.49
C PHE A 46 4.55 8.76 -6.97
N PHE A 47 3.97 7.87 -7.80
CA PHE A 47 3.86 8.10 -9.24
C PHE A 47 2.41 7.85 -9.64
N LYS A 48 1.88 8.69 -10.54
CA LYS A 48 0.50 8.55 -11.01
C LYS A 48 0.50 7.85 -12.36
N VAL A 49 -0.30 6.79 -12.48
CA VAL A 49 -0.43 6.03 -13.72
C VAL A 49 -1.92 5.85 -13.97
N GLY A 50 -2.52 6.78 -14.73
CA GLY A 50 -3.96 6.82 -14.86
C GLY A 50 -4.60 7.13 -13.53
N GLN A 51 -5.56 6.32 -13.10
CA GLN A 51 -6.16 6.50 -11.79
C GLN A 51 -5.51 5.65 -10.71
N THR A 52 -4.49 4.86 -11.07
CA THR A 52 -3.75 4.01 -10.13
C THR A 52 -2.42 4.67 -9.83
N LYS A 53 -1.95 4.56 -8.60
CA LYS A 53 -0.62 5.06 -8.24
C LYS A 53 0.35 3.91 -8.06
N ILE A 54 1.60 4.16 -8.37
CA ILE A 54 2.71 3.31 -7.96
C ILE A 54 3.33 3.96 -6.72
N GLU A 55 3.49 3.20 -5.66
CA GLU A 55 4.10 3.68 -4.43
C GLU A 55 5.36 2.87 -4.17
N LEU A 56 6.51 3.53 -4.20
CA LEU A 56 7.77 2.89 -3.86
C LEU A 56 8.02 3.09 -2.38
N LEU A 57 8.30 1.98 -1.68
CA LEU A 57 8.33 1.98 -0.21
C LEU A 57 9.72 1.58 0.26
N GLU A 58 10.39 2.49 0.97
CA GLU A 58 11.69 2.22 1.56
C GLU A 58 11.56 2.21 3.08
N ALA A 59 12.07 1.17 3.73
CA ALA A 59 12.03 1.07 5.18
C ALA A 59 12.96 2.11 5.81
N THR A 60 12.49 2.77 6.88
CA THR A 60 13.35 3.70 7.64
C THR A 60 13.84 3.10 8.94
N ALA A 61 13.43 1.86 9.27
CA ALA A 61 13.86 1.17 10.48
C ALA A 61 13.72 -0.35 10.28
N PRO A 62 14.51 -1.17 11.01
CA PRO A 62 14.44 -2.62 10.83
C PRO A 62 13.09 -3.25 11.20
N GLU A 63 12.34 -2.61 12.07
CA GLU A 63 11.02 -3.13 12.48
C GLU A 63 9.93 -2.83 11.46
N SER A 64 10.23 -2.09 10.40
CA SER A 64 9.27 -1.79 9.34
C SER A 64 8.78 -3.06 8.65
N ALA A 65 7.49 -3.10 8.30
CA ALA A 65 6.94 -4.21 7.52
C ALA A 65 7.67 -4.34 6.18
N ILE A 66 8.13 -3.22 5.62
CA ILE A 66 8.87 -3.24 4.36
C ILE A 66 10.23 -3.90 4.52
N ALA A 67 10.94 -3.61 5.63
CA ALA A 67 12.22 -4.24 5.90
C ALA A 67 12.05 -5.76 6.03
N LYS A 68 10.98 -6.19 6.73
CA LYS A 68 10.72 -7.60 6.91
C LYS A 68 10.34 -8.29 5.60
N PHE A 69 9.60 -7.59 4.74
CA PHE A 69 9.25 -8.13 3.43
C PHE A 69 10.50 -8.38 2.60
N ILE A 70 11.42 -7.39 2.57
CA ILE A 70 12.64 -7.52 1.79
C ILE A 70 13.52 -8.64 2.34
N GLU A 71 13.61 -8.75 3.67
CA GLU A 71 14.39 -9.83 4.28
C GLU A 71 13.84 -11.18 3.85
N LYS A 72 12.53 -11.37 3.92
CA LYS A 72 11.91 -12.64 3.51
C LYS A 72 12.01 -12.89 2.01
N ASN A 73 12.24 -11.85 1.23
CA ASN A 73 12.34 -11.95 -0.22
C ASN A 73 13.80 -12.06 -0.68
N GLY A 74 14.68 -12.50 0.18
CA GLY A 74 16.07 -12.72 -0.16
C GLY A 74 16.88 -11.45 -0.31
N GLY A 75 16.49 -10.38 0.38
CA GLY A 75 17.18 -9.11 0.31
C GLY A 75 16.81 -8.25 -0.87
N ARG A 76 15.76 -8.65 -1.60
CA ARG A 76 15.35 -7.94 -2.82
C ARG A 76 13.99 -7.30 -2.63
N GLY A 77 13.75 -6.20 -3.37
CA GLY A 77 12.45 -5.58 -3.42
C GLY A 77 11.46 -6.38 -4.26
N GLY A 78 10.25 -5.88 -4.34
CA GLY A 78 9.19 -6.51 -5.12
C GLY A 78 7.84 -5.93 -4.72
N ILE A 79 6.78 -6.35 -5.40
CA ILE A 79 5.43 -5.90 -5.06
C ILE A 79 5.08 -6.42 -3.68
N GLN A 80 4.75 -5.50 -2.78
CA GLN A 80 4.47 -5.84 -1.39
C GLN A 80 2.97 -5.91 -1.12
N HIS A 81 2.18 -5.02 -1.74
CA HIS A 81 0.73 -5.06 -1.56
C HIS A 81 0.01 -4.39 -2.72
N ILE A 82 -1.29 -4.69 -2.81
CA ILE A 82 -2.19 -4.04 -3.77
C ILE A 82 -3.33 -3.43 -2.97
N ALA A 83 -3.67 -2.18 -3.25
CA ALA A 83 -4.73 -1.46 -2.56
C ALA A 83 -5.91 -1.22 -3.49
N PHE A 84 -7.11 -1.52 -2.99
CA PHE A 84 -8.35 -1.27 -3.72
C PHE A 84 -9.08 -0.11 -3.06
N CYS A 85 -9.60 0.79 -3.90
CA CYS A 85 -10.38 1.92 -3.40
C CYS A 85 -11.83 1.49 -3.22
N VAL A 86 -12.34 1.61 -1.98
CA VAL A 86 -13.73 1.29 -1.68
C VAL A 86 -14.52 2.57 -1.60
N GLN A 87 -15.71 2.59 -2.22
CA GLN A 87 -16.51 3.81 -2.30
C GLN A 87 -17.43 4.00 -1.11
N ASP A 88 -17.81 2.92 -0.46
CA ASP A 88 -18.81 2.97 0.61
C ASP A 88 -18.20 2.81 2.00
N GLY A 89 -16.91 3.11 2.13
CA GLY A 89 -16.25 3.19 3.42
C GLY A 89 -15.46 1.95 3.79
N VAL A 90 -14.25 2.16 4.32
CA VAL A 90 -13.39 1.06 4.73
C VAL A 90 -13.99 0.30 5.90
N ALA A 91 -14.56 1.02 6.88
CA ALA A 91 -15.16 0.35 8.04
C ALA A 91 -16.30 -0.58 7.63
N ASN A 92 -17.14 -0.12 6.69
CA ASN A 92 -18.24 -0.92 6.18
C ASN A 92 -17.73 -2.16 5.44
N ALA A 93 -16.68 -1.98 4.65
CA ALA A 93 -16.08 -3.10 3.91
C ALA A 93 -15.48 -4.14 4.84
N LEU A 94 -14.82 -3.70 5.91
CA LEU A 94 -14.25 -4.63 6.89
C LEU A 94 -15.33 -5.47 7.54
N GLY A 95 -16.45 -4.84 7.91
CA GLY A 95 -17.58 -5.57 8.51
C GLY A 95 -18.12 -6.62 7.57
N GLU A 96 -18.29 -6.26 6.30
CA GLU A 96 -18.80 -7.20 5.30
C GLU A 96 -17.86 -8.38 5.09
N ILE A 97 -16.56 -8.10 5.03
CA ILE A 97 -15.56 -9.16 4.86
C ILE A 97 -15.58 -10.14 6.02
N GLN A 98 -15.67 -9.61 7.25
CA GLN A 98 -15.71 -10.45 8.44
C GLN A 98 -16.99 -11.28 8.49
N GLU A 99 -18.12 -10.71 8.08
CA GLU A 99 -19.38 -11.46 8.02
C GLU A 99 -19.31 -12.62 7.04
N LYS A 100 -18.51 -12.46 5.99
CA LYS A 100 -18.35 -13.52 4.98
C LYS A 100 -17.24 -14.51 5.35
N GLY A 101 -16.70 -14.38 6.55
CA GLY A 101 -15.67 -15.32 7.03
C GLY A 101 -14.25 -14.92 6.70
N GLY A 102 -14.03 -13.74 6.16
CA GLY A 102 -12.70 -13.25 5.85
C GLY A 102 -11.97 -12.78 7.11
N ARG A 103 -10.64 -12.77 7.04
CA ARG A 103 -9.79 -12.34 8.15
C ARG A 103 -9.16 -11.01 7.82
N VAL A 104 -9.11 -10.13 8.81
CA VAL A 104 -8.54 -8.80 8.67
C VAL A 104 -7.33 -8.66 9.58
N ILE A 105 -6.36 -7.84 9.17
CA ILE A 105 -5.26 -7.44 10.06
C ILE A 105 -5.73 -6.27 10.89
N ASP A 106 -6.38 -5.28 10.27
CA ASP A 106 -6.89 -4.11 10.96
C ASP A 106 -8.40 -4.25 11.10
N ALA A 107 -8.88 -4.33 12.35
CA ALA A 107 -10.31 -4.40 12.61
C ALA A 107 -10.99 -3.03 12.43
N GLN A 108 -10.22 -1.97 12.52
CA GLN A 108 -10.69 -0.60 12.37
C GLN A 108 -9.81 0.12 11.35
N PRO A 109 -10.37 1.06 10.58
CA PRO A 109 -9.55 1.85 9.67
C PRO A 109 -8.51 2.67 10.44
N ARG A 110 -7.38 2.92 9.79
CA ARG A 110 -6.35 3.80 10.31
C ARG A 110 -5.86 4.71 9.20
N ARG A 111 -5.17 5.77 9.58
CA ARG A 111 -4.69 6.75 8.62
C ARG A 111 -3.42 6.25 7.96
N GLY A 112 -3.39 6.23 6.63
CA GLY A 112 -2.22 5.85 5.87
C GLY A 112 -1.62 7.02 5.13
N ALA A 113 -0.81 6.71 4.12
CA ALA A 113 -0.16 7.73 3.30
C ALA A 113 -1.20 8.60 2.61
N GLU A 114 -0.86 9.85 2.38
CA GLU A 114 -1.69 10.85 1.72
C GLU A 114 -3.02 11.12 2.44
N GLY A 115 -3.08 10.77 3.73
CA GLY A 115 -4.28 11.03 4.52
C GLY A 115 -5.45 10.13 4.22
N LEU A 116 -5.23 9.00 3.54
CA LEU A 116 -6.29 8.06 3.24
C LEU A 116 -6.60 7.19 4.45
N ASP A 117 -7.89 6.87 4.64
CA ASP A 117 -8.26 5.85 5.61
C ASP A 117 -8.01 4.48 4.98
N ILE A 118 -7.28 3.63 5.69
CA ILE A 118 -6.85 2.34 5.15
C ILE A 118 -7.07 1.22 6.15
N ALA A 119 -7.06 -0.01 5.64
CA ALA A 119 -7.03 -1.21 6.46
C ALA A 119 -6.46 -2.36 5.63
N PHE A 120 -5.72 -3.25 6.30
CA PHE A 120 -5.16 -4.41 5.62
C PHE A 120 -5.95 -5.67 5.96
N LEU A 121 -6.10 -6.52 4.95
CA LEU A 121 -6.68 -7.85 5.10
C LEU A 121 -5.57 -8.87 5.35
N HIS A 122 -5.92 -9.96 6.04
CA HIS A 122 -4.92 -10.98 6.34
C HIS A 122 -4.61 -11.79 5.07
N PRO A 123 -3.31 -12.02 4.77
CA PRO A 123 -2.95 -12.73 3.54
C PRO A 123 -3.54 -14.15 3.43
N LYS A 124 -3.87 -14.78 4.55
CA LYS A 124 -4.52 -16.10 4.48
C LYS A 124 -5.89 -16.02 3.84
N THR A 125 -6.58 -14.88 3.95
CA THR A 125 -7.91 -14.73 3.38
C THR A 125 -7.85 -14.41 1.89
N SER A 126 -6.70 -13.91 1.40
CA SER A 126 -6.51 -13.50 0.01
C SER A 126 -5.52 -14.38 -0.74
N ALA A 127 -5.31 -15.60 -0.26
CA ALA A 127 -4.44 -16.59 -0.91
C ALA A 127 -3.00 -16.13 -1.05
N GLY A 128 -2.51 -15.36 -0.07
CA GLY A 128 -1.11 -15.01 0.00
C GLY A 128 -0.76 -13.59 -0.39
N THR A 129 -1.66 -12.88 -1.04
CA THR A 129 -1.41 -11.47 -1.42
C THR A 129 -1.83 -10.55 -0.29
N LEU A 130 -0.97 -9.62 0.09
CA LEU A 130 -1.36 -8.60 1.06
C LEU A 130 -2.23 -7.59 0.34
N VAL A 131 -3.49 -7.48 0.79
CA VAL A 131 -4.48 -6.59 0.18
C VAL A 131 -4.82 -5.48 1.16
N GLU A 132 -4.82 -4.27 0.66
CA GLU A 132 -5.20 -3.07 1.41
C GLU A 132 -6.51 -2.55 0.86
N LEU A 133 -7.37 -2.06 1.75
CA LEU A 133 -8.55 -1.29 1.36
C LEU A 133 -8.30 0.15 1.75
N CYS A 134 -8.71 1.08 0.89
CA CYS A 134 -8.56 2.50 1.19
C CYS A 134 -9.71 3.30 0.62
N GLU A 135 -9.91 4.49 1.17
CA GLU A 135 -10.93 5.41 0.68
C GLU A 135 -10.40 6.83 0.81
N HIS A 136 -10.85 7.68 -0.11
CA HIS A 136 -10.48 9.08 -0.04
C HIS A 136 -11.37 9.79 0.97
N PRO A 137 -10.80 10.63 1.84
CA PRO A 137 -11.59 11.27 2.89
C PRO A 137 -12.68 12.20 2.37
N GLU A 138 -12.53 12.70 1.16
CA GLU A 138 -13.55 13.59 0.60
C GLU A 138 -14.73 12.86 0.02
N LYS A 139 -14.74 11.59 0.08
CA LYS A 139 -15.93 10.84 -0.34
C LYS A 139 -16.92 10.64 0.76
#